data_853490a634055390e8b3ec6cb9d2c625
#
_entry.id   853490a634055390e8b3ec6cb9d2c625
#
_cell.length_a   1.000
_cell.length_b   1.000
_cell.length_c   1.000
_cell.angle_alpha   90.00
_cell.angle_beta   90.00
_cell.angle_gamma   90.00
#
_symmetry.space_group_name_H-M   'P 1'
#
loop_
_entity.id
_entity.type
_entity.pdbx_description
1 polymer ?
#
loop_
_entity_poly.entity_id
_entity_poly.type
_entity_poly.pdbx_seq_one_letter_code
_entity_poly.pdbx_strand_id
1 'polypeptide(L)'
;MADVSIFTKLNGIDVSSKVKTKNGLTYLPWSSAVAEVKKLYPDMEIKIYPQVMDQFGNTRFWHDDGKTGWVEVGVTINGKEEREVLAIMDFKNKAIPADSITSTDANKAMKRCMVKAIALHGLGLYVYYGDDLPEDVTKAAQLQTEILELMKKKIGAANDKEAVKKKIADYAKSAEKEADPTLDEELIIGDPRNISDPDILTKLKKQILAIRASK
;
A
#
# COMPACT_ATOMS: atom_id res chain seq x y z
N MET A 1 -27.00 -27.62 1.77
CA MET A 1 -25.80 -26.96 1.19
C MET A 1 -25.17 -26.15 2.31
N ALA A 2 -23.86 -26.32 2.59
CA ALA A 2 -23.18 -25.53 3.60
C ALA A 2 -23.24 -24.05 3.21
N ASP A 3 -23.68 -23.18 4.13
CA ASP A 3 -23.76 -21.75 3.86
C ASP A 3 -22.32 -21.21 3.72
N VAL A 4 -22.04 -20.62 2.55
CA VAL A 4 -20.70 -20.06 2.24
C VAL A 4 -20.46 -18.88 3.17
N SER A 5 -19.32 -18.87 3.88
CA SER A 5 -19.03 -17.82 4.85
C SER A 5 -19.01 -16.42 4.22
N ILE A 6 -19.28 -15.37 5.03
CA ILE A 6 -19.18 -13.97 4.61
C ILE A 6 -17.81 -13.70 4.00
N PHE A 7 -16.75 -14.16 4.69
CA PHE A 7 -15.38 -14.00 4.23
C PHE A 7 -15.15 -14.61 2.86
N THR A 8 -15.58 -15.84 2.63
CA THR A 8 -15.41 -16.51 1.33
C THR A 8 -16.14 -15.77 0.20
N LYS A 9 -17.37 -15.30 0.47
CA LYS A 9 -18.16 -14.53 -0.53
C LYS A 9 -17.48 -13.21 -0.88
N LEU A 10 -17.01 -12.46 0.11
CA LEU A 10 -16.40 -11.14 -0.11
C LEU A 10 -14.97 -11.26 -0.66
N ASN A 11 -14.18 -12.25 -0.23
CA ASN A 11 -12.83 -12.48 -0.72
C ASN A 11 -12.78 -12.96 -2.18
N GLY A 12 -13.88 -13.53 -2.66
CA GLY A 12 -14.04 -13.90 -4.08
C GLY A 12 -14.35 -12.73 -5.02
N ILE A 13 -14.58 -11.52 -4.49
CA ILE A 13 -14.86 -10.35 -5.33
C ILE A 13 -13.56 -9.71 -5.80
N ASP A 14 -13.37 -9.68 -7.12
CA ASP A 14 -12.24 -8.95 -7.71
C ASP A 14 -12.50 -7.44 -7.69
N VAL A 15 -11.67 -6.71 -6.92
CA VAL A 15 -11.70 -5.24 -6.84
C VAL A 15 -10.54 -4.59 -7.59
N SER A 16 -9.73 -5.33 -8.34
CA SER A 16 -8.52 -4.84 -9.02
C SER A 16 -8.78 -3.64 -9.92
N SER A 17 -9.92 -3.62 -10.62
CA SER A 17 -10.32 -2.50 -11.48
C SER A 17 -10.73 -1.23 -10.72
N LYS A 18 -10.93 -1.32 -9.40
CA LYS A 18 -11.41 -0.23 -8.53
C LYS A 18 -10.33 0.35 -7.63
N VAL A 19 -9.20 -0.35 -7.50
CA VAL A 19 -8.07 0.14 -6.71
C VAL A 19 -7.41 1.34 -7.38
N LYS A 20 -6.82 2.20 -6.55
CA LYS A 20 -6.05 3.37 -6.98
C LYS A 20 -4.69 3.35 -6.33
N THR A 21 -3.71 3.89 -7.03
CA THR A 21 -2.36 4.05 -6.50
C THR A 21 -2.09 5.52 -6.21
N LYS A 22 -1.55 5.79 -5.02
CA LYS A 22 -1.09 7.13 -4.63
C LYS A 22 0.20 6.99 -3.83
N ASN A 23 1.24 7.70 -4.23
CA ASN A 23 2.57 7.66 -3.61
C ASN A 23 3.13 6.23 -3.49
N GLY A 24 2.92 5.40 -4.52
CA GLY A 24 3.38 4.00 -4.53
C GLY A 24 2.51 3.02 -3.72
N LEU A 25 1.55 3.49 -2.94
CA LEU A 25 0.64 2.64 -2.18
C LEU A 25 -0.67 2.43 -2.94
N THR A 26 -1.09 1.18 -3.01
CA THR A 26 -2.37 0.79 -3.59
C THR A 26 -3.45 0.83 -2.51
N TYR A 27 -4.63 1.34 -2.84
CA TYR A 27 -5.75 1.39 -1.90
C TYR A 27 -7.08 1.23 -2.62
N LEU A 28 -8.05 0.64 -1.93
CA LEU A 28 -9.44 0.59 -2.37
C LEU A 28 -10.17 1.84 -1.85
N PRO A 29 -10.78 2.69 -2.72
CA PRO A 29 -11.57 3.83 -2.26
C PRO A 29 -12.72 3.38 -1.35
N TRP A 30 -12.96 4.10 -0.25
CA TRP A 30 -14.00 3.76 0.72
C TRP A 30 -15.40 3.62 0.10
N SER A 31 -15.73 4.47 -0.86
CA SER A 31 -17.01 4.42 -1.57
C SER A 31 -17.18 3.15 -2.38
N SER A 32 -16.09 2.68 -3.02
CA SER A 32 -16.09 1.40 -3.75
C SER A 32 -16.24 0.22 -2.80
N ALA A 33 -15.51 0.22 -1.68
CA ALA A 33 -15.61 -0.84 -0.68
C ALA A 33 -17.03 -0.95 -0.12
N VAL A 34 -17.61 0.17 0.33
CA VAL A 34 -18.98 0.22 0.87
C VAL A 34 -19.99 -0.23 -0.19
N ALA A 35 -19.85 0.23 -1.43
CA ALA A 35 -20.78 -0.15 -2.51
C ALA A 35 -20.76 -1.65 -2.79
N GLU A 36 -19.57 -2.27 -2.86
CA GLU A 36 -19.47 -3.71 -3.12
C GLU A 36 -20.07 -4.55 -1.99
N VAL A 37 -19.83 -4.18 -0.72
CA VAL A 37 -20.42 -4.92 0.40
C VAL A 37 -21.93 -4.74 0.43
N LYS A 38 -22.45 -3.51 0.29
CA LYS A 38 -23.89 -3.26 0.37
C LYS A 38 -24.71 -3.87 -0.77
N LYS A 39 -24.10 -4.25 -1.88
CA LYS A 39 -24.77 -5.06 -2.92
C LYS A 39 -25.18 -6.44 -2.43
N LEU A 40 -24.37 -7.06 -1.56
CA LEU A 40 -24.62 -8.39 -1.01
C LEU A 40 -25.22 -8.34 0.40
N TYR A 41 -24.88 -7.30 1.16
CA TYR A 41 -25.25 -7.10 2.55
C TYR A 41 -25.75 -5.67 2.75
N PRO A 42 -26.98 -5.34 2.31
CA PRO A 42 -27.54 -3.97 2.37
C PRO A 42 -27.63 -3.44 3.82
N ASP A 43 -27.80 -4.34 4.79
CA ASP A 43 -27.92 -4.03 6.21
C ASP A 43 -26.55 -3.91 6.92
N MET A 44 -25.45 -3.87 6.16
CA MET A 44 -24.15 -3.61 6.75
C MET A 44 -24.16 -2.30 7.54
N GLU A 45 -23.72 -2.37 8.80
CA GLU A 45 -23.59 -1.24 9.70
C GLU A 45 -22.13 -0.80 9.83
N ILE A 46 -21.92 0.51 9.98
CA ILE A 46 -20.60 1.10 10.23
C ILE A 46 -20.70 1.91 11.51
N LYS A 47 -19.84 1.58 12.47
CA LYS A 47 -19.77 2.23 13.78
C LYS A 47 -18.40 2.88 13.97
N ILE A 48 -18.42 4.15 14.37
CA ILE A 48 -17.22 4.87 14.79
C ILE A 48 -17.21 4.87 16.30
N TYR A 49 -16.09 4.46 16.91
CA TYR A 49 -15.91 4.41 18.35
C TYR A 49 -15.27 5.70 18.84
N PRO A 50 -16.02 6.56 19.56
CA PRO A 50 -15.48 7.82 20.06
C PRO A 50 -14.70 7.62 21.36
N GLN A 51 -13.75 8.53 21.63
CA GLN A 51 -13.17 8.68 22.95
C GLN A 51 -14.11 9.51 23.85
N VAL A 52 -14.36 9.03 25.08
CA VAL A 52 -15.01 9.83 26.13
C VAL A 52 -13.99 10.78 26.73
N MET A 53 -14.29 12.08 26.72
CA MET A 53 -13.35 13.14 27.10
C MET A 53 -13.45 13.56 28.56
N ASP A 54 -14.62 13.39 29.16
CA ASP A 54 -14.90 13.82 30.54
C ASP A 54 -16.01 13.01 31.20
N GLN A 55 -16.23 13.27 32.49
CA GLN A 55 -17.27 12.63 33.30
C GLN A 55 -18.71 12.96 32.88
N PHE A 56 -18.91 13.96 32.03
CA PHE A 56 -20.21 14.36 31.50
C PHE A 56 -20.59 13.65 30.19
N GLY A 57 -19.70 12.77 29.69
CA GLY A 57 -19.92 12.00 28.48
C GLY A 57 -19.64 12.75 27.18
N ASN A 58 -18.96 13.90 27.22
CA ASN A 58 -18.49 14.54 26.00
C ASN A 58 -17.56 13.62 25.25
N THR A 59 -17.73 13.52 23.94
CA THR A 59 -17.00 12.59 23.10
C THR A 59 -16.28 13.31 21.96
N ARG A 60 -15.20 12.65 21.50
CA ARG A 60 -14.41 13.04 20.32
C ARG A 60 -14.27 11.81 19.42
N PHE A 61 -14.38 11.98 18.10
CA PHE A 61 -14.35 10.87 17.14
C PHE A 61 -12.96 10.29 16.85
N TRP A 62 -11.97 10.62 17.64
CA TRP A 62 -10.64 10.01 17.62
C TRP A 62 -10.09 9.93 19.04
N HIS A 63 -9.16 9.04 19.24
CA HIS A 63 -8.46 8.78 20.48
C HIS A 63 -7.07 9.38 20.46
N ASP A 64 -6.46 9.67 21.60
CA ASP A 64 -5.04 9.96 21.72
C ASP A 64 -4.47 9.46 23.05
N ASP A 65 -3.14 9.34 23.11
CA ASP A 65 -2.34 8.99 24.27
C ASP A 65 -1.54 10.20 24.83
N GLY A 66 -1.86 11.39 24.35
CA GLY A 66 -1.12 12.63 24.64
C GLY A 66 0.10 12.86 23.74
N LYS A 67 0.47 11.89 22.88
CA LYS A 67 1.57 12.00 21.91
C LYS A 67 1.06 11.99 20.49
N THR A 68 0.28 10.97 20.14
CA THR A 68 -0.32 10.79 18.81
C THR A 68 -1.77 10.39 18.95
N GLY A 69 -2.49 10.27 17.83
CA GLY A 69 -3.89 9.87 17.86
C GLY A 69 -4.21 8.78 16.86
N TRP A 70 -5.35 8.12 17.10
CA TRP A 70 -5.90 7.07 16.22
C TRP A 70 -7.41 7.14 16.17
N VAL A 71 -7.97 6.40 15.22
CA VAL A 71 -9.40 6.18 15.09
C VAL A 71 -9.71 4.69 15.23
N GLU A 72 -10.91 4.36 15.70
CA GLU A 72 -11.43 3.01 15.76
C GLU A 72 -12.75 2.93 15.02
N VAL A 73 -12.87 1.96 14.10
CA VAL A 73 -14.07 1.75 13.28
C VAL A 73 -14.44 0.27 13.29
N GLY A 74 -15.71 -0.02 13.57
CA GLY A 74 -16.32 -1.33 13.44
C GLY A 74 -17.21 -1.41 12.20
N VAL A 75 -17.21 -2.57 11.56
CA VAL A 75 -18.13 -2.92 10.46
C VAL A 75 -18.83 -4.20 10.84
N THR A 76 -20.16 -4.18 10.86
CA THR A 76 -21.00 -5.34 11.20
C THR A 76 -21.70 -5.84 9.95
N ILE A 77 -21.56 -7.13 9.66
CA ILE A 77 -22.26 -7.83 8.58
C ILE A 77 -22.91 -9.10 9.16
N ASN A 78 -24.22 -9.22 9.02
CA ASN A 78 -25.01 -10.33 9.57
C ASN A 78 -24.70 -10.60 11.05
N GLY A 79 -24.59 -9.54 11.85
CA GLY A 79 -24.35 -9.62 13.30
C GLY A 79 -22.90 -9.89 13.70
N LYS A 80 -21.99 -10.15 12.77
CA LYS A 80 -20.55 -10.27 13.03
C LYS A 80 -19.87 -8.92 12.84
N GLU A 81 -19.28 -8.39 13.89
CA GLU A 81 -18.49 -7.17 13.85
C GLU A 81 -17.00 -7.47 13.68
N GLU A 82 -16.36 -6.79 12.74
CA GLU A 82 -14.90 -6.70 12.63
C GLU A 82 -14.47 -5.25 12.91
N ARG A 83 -13.45 -5.09 13.75
CA ARG A 83 -12.93 -3.78 14.16
C ARG A 83 -11.51 -3.57 13.69
N GLU A 84 -11.22 -2.34 13.36
CA GLU A 84 -9.88 -1.89 12.98
C GLU A 84 -9.51 -0.62 13.74
N VAL A 85 -8.24 -0.48 14.05
CA VAL A 85 -7.65 0.71 14.66
C VAL A 85 -6.59 1.27 13.73
N LEU A 86 -6.64 2.57 13.43
CA LEU A 86 -5.70 3.20 12.51
C LEU A 86 -5.16 4.50 13.08
N ALA A 87 -3.83 4.63 13.15
CA ALA A 87 -3.17 5.87 13.51
C ALA A 87 -3.55 7.02 12.57
N ILE A 88 -3.69 8.24 13.12
CA ILE A 88 -3.90 9.45 12.33
C ILE A 88 -2.53 9.93 11.83
N MET A 89 -2.36 9.90 10.51
CA MET A 89 -1.07 10.13 9.85
C MET A 89 -1.16 11.24 8.81
N ASP A 90 -0.03 11.90 8.59
CA ASP A 90 0.16 12.87 7.50
C ASP A 90 0.27 12.19 6.13
N PHE A 91 0.55 12.99 5.09
CA PHE A 91 0.70 12.49 3.71
C PHE A 91 1.97 11.65 3.47
N LYS A 92 2.90 11.64 4.44
CA LYS A 92 4.12 10.81 4.45
C LYS A 92 3.98 9.56 5.32
N ASN A 93 2.75 9.26 5.76
CA ASN A 93 2.42 8.17 6.70
C ASN A 93 3.13 8.29 8.07
N LYS A 94 3.49 9.51 8.49
CA LYS A 94 3.98 9.76 9.85
C LYS A 94 2.81 10.13 10.75
N ALA A 95 2.80 9.58 11.98
CA ALA A 95 1.80 9.91 12.98
C ALA A 95 1.80 11.42 13.27
N ILE A 96 0.61 12.02 13.31
CA ILE A 96 0.42 13.44 13.61
C ILE A 96 0.44 13.61 15.14
N PRO A 97 1.19 14.60 15.70
CA PRO A 97 1.14 14.91 17.12
C PRO A 97 -0.30 15.19 17.58
N ALA A 98 -0.65 14.74 18.80
CA ALA A 98 -2.03 14.79 19.30
C ALA A 98 -2.63 16.19 19.32
N ASP A 99 -1.83 17.22 19.65
CA ASP A 99 -2.21 18.63 19.68
C ASP A 99 -2.40 19.27 18.29
N SER A 100 -1.89 18.60 17.26
CA SER A 100 -1.92 19.06 15.87
C SER A 100 -2.99 18.35 15.01
N ILE A 101 -3.71 17.38 15.58
CA ILE A 101 -4.76 16.62 14.87
C ILE A 101 -5.96 17.50 14.57
N THR A 102 -6.32 17.61 13.30
CA THR A 102 -7.53 18.29 12.86
C THR A 102 -8.69 17.31 12.62
N SER A 103 -9.92 17.81 12.65
CA SER A 103 -11.11 17.01 12.26
C SER A 103 -11.01 16.45 10.84
N THR A 104 -10.31 17.17 9.94
CA THR A 104 -10.06 16.70 8.57
C THR A 104 -9.14 15.48 8.54
N ASP A 105 -8.10 15.47 9.37
CA ASP A 105 -7.17 14.34 9.45
C ASP A 105 -7.85 13.13 10.08
N ALA A 106 -8.61 13.33 11.16
CA ALA A 106 -9.43 12.30 11.78
C ALA A 106 -10.43 11.69 10.77
N ASN A 107 -11.14 12.52 10.00
CA ASN A 107 -12.09 12.04 8.99
C ASN A 107 -11.42 11.22 7.89
N LYS A 108 -10.23 11.62 7.41
CA LYS A 108 -9.45 10.84 6.44
C LYS A 108 -9.04 9.49 7.02
N ALA A 109 -8.56 9.48 8.27
CA ALA A 109 -8.18 8.26 8.98
C ALA A 109 -9.39 7.32 9.17
N MET A 110 -10.56 7.84 9.57
CA MET A 110 -11.79 7.06 9.68
C MET A 110 -12.19 6.37 8.38
N LYS A 111 -12.09 7.06 7.23
CA LYS A 111 -12.40 6.46 5.92
C LYS A 111 -11.42 5.33 5.55
N ARG A 112 -10.14 5.48 5.85
CA ARG A 112 -9.12 4.43 5.65
C ARG A 112 -9.35 3.26 6.60
N CYS A 113 -9.60 3.53 7.87
CA CYS A 113 -9.89 2.53 8.90
C CYS A 113 -11.13 1.69 8.54
N MET A 114 -12.21 2.33 8.10
CA MET A 114 -13.43 1.67 7.62
C MET A 114 -13.15 0.65 6.51
N VAL A 115 -12.31 0.99 5.52
CA VAL A 115 -12.00 0.07 4.43
C VAL A 115 -11.18 -1.12 4.92
N LYS A 116 -10.27 -0.92 5.87
CA LYS A 116 -9.52 -2.01 6.50
C LYS A 116 -10.45 -2.92 7.33
N ALA A 117 -11.38 -2.36 8.09
CA ALA A 117 -12.42 -3.15 8.79
C ALA A 117 -13.29 -3.97 7.81
N ILE A 118 -13.64 -3.40 6.65
CA ILE A 118 -14.32 -4.15 5.57
C ILE A 118 -13.42 -5.27 5.02
N ALA A 119 -12.12 -5.03 4.88
CA ALA A 119 -11.18 -6.04 4.39
C ALA A 119 -11.04 -7.24 5.35
N LEU A 120 -11.21 -7.05 6.65
CA LEU A 120 -11.26 -8.15 7.62
C LEU A 120 -12.45 -9.09 7.37
N HIS A 121 -13.54 -8.61 6.79
CA HIS A 121 -14.63 -9.44 6.30
C HIS A 121 -14.32 -10.15 4.96
N GLY A 122 -13.16 -9.87 4.33
CA GLY A 122 -12.65 -10.52 3.12
C GLY A 122 -12.53 -9.62 1.90
N LEU A 123 -13.30 -8.52 1.76
CA LEU A 123 -13.32 -7.71 0.53
C LEU A 123 -11.98 -7.01 0.29
N GLY A 124 -11.29 -7.42 -0.78
CA GLY A 124 -10.05 -6.76 -1.21
C GLY A 124 -8.91 -6.86 -0.19
N LEU A 125 -8.91 -7.87 0.68
CA LEU A 125 -7.86 -8.06 1.70
C LEU A 125 -6.47 -8.10 1.08
N TYR A 126 -6.33 -8.67 -0.12
CA TYR A 126 -5.07 -8.75 -0.85
C TYR A 126 -4.48 -7.37 -1.25
N VAL A 127 -5.29 -6.31 -1.26
CA VAL A 127 -4.83 -4.92 -1.54
C VAL A 127 -3.88 -4.44 -0.45
N TYR A 128 -4.00 -5.00 0.75
CA TYR A 128 -3.22 -4.63 1.94
C TYR A 128 -2.05 -5.59 2.21
N TYR A 129 -1.79 -6.55 1.33
CA TYR A 129 -0.60 -7.37 1.45
C TYR A 129 0.66 -6.49 1.40
N GLY A 130 1.41 -6.53 2.48
CA GLY A 130 2.64 -5.74 2.63
C GLY A 130 2.49 -4.42 3.40
N ASP A 131 1.29 -4.04 3.86
CA ASP A 131 1.11 -2.85 4.69
C ASP A 131 1.95 -2.89 5.99
N ASP A 132 2.19 -4.09 6.52
CA ASP A 132 2.98 -4.33 7.75
C ASP A 132 4.42 -4.78 7.47
N LEU A 133 4.86 -4.73 6.21
CA LEU A 133 6.25 -5.04 5.87
C LEU A 133 7.18 -3.94 6.37
N PRO A 134 8.41 -4.28 6.78
CA PRO A 134 9.44 -3.31 7.13
C PRO A 134 9.58 -2.22 6.06
N GLU A 135 9.86 -0.98 6.48
CA GLU A 135 9.94 0.18 5.58
C GLU A 135 10.93 -0.05 4.43
N ASP A 136 12.04 -0.74 4.71
CA ASP A 136 13.06 -1.07 3.71
C ASP A 136 12.53 -2.04 2.64
N VAL A 137 11.73 -3.02 3.01
CA VAL A 137 11.12 -3.98 2.06
C VAL A 137 10.10 -3.27 1.17
N THR A 138 9.26 -2.39 1.77
CA THR A 138 8.29 -1.60 1.01
C THR A 138 8.98 -0.64 0.05
N LYS A 139 10.07 0.02 0.50
CA LYS A 139 10.89 0.92 -0.31
C LYS A 139 11.57 0.20 -1.46
N ALA A 140 12.11 -1.01 -1.20
CA ALA A 140 12.69 -1.83 -2.25
C ALA A 140 11.68 -2.20 -3.32
N ALA A 141 10.48 -2.67 -2.96
CA ALA A 141 9.42 -3.04 -3.90
C ALA A 141 8.96 -1.84 -4.76
N GLN A 142 8.86 -0.65 -4.17
CA GLN A 142 8.54 0.57 -4.91
C GLN A 142 9.65 0.91 -5.92
N LEU A 143 10.91 0.90 -5.50
CA LEU A 143 12.05 1.18 -6.38
C LEU A 143 12.17 0.16 -7.51
N GLN A 144 11.94 -1.13 -7.25
CA GLN A 144 11.90 -2.16 -8.27
C GLN A 144 10.87 -1.85 -9.36
N THR A 145 9.65 -1.49 -8.97
CA THR A 145 8.57 -1.12 -9.90
C THR A 145 8.95 0.11 -10.73
N GLU A 146 9.44 1.16 -10.10
CA GLU A 146 9.87 2.40 -10.78
C GLU A 146 11.03 2.15 -11.76
N ILE A 147 11.97 1.29 -11.40
CA ILE A 147 13.09 0.91 -12.26
C ILE A 147 12.60 0.16 -13.49
N LEU A 148 11.68 -0.81 -13.33
CA LEU A 148 11.13 -1.57 -14.44
C LEU A 148 10.37 -0.68 -15.43
N GLU A 149 9.60 0.29 -14.93
CA GLU A 149 8.92 1.29 -15.78
C GLU A 149 9.93 2.20 -16.50
N LEU A 150 10.96 2.64 -15.77
CA LEU A 150 12.02 3.47 -16.34
C LEU A 150 12.80 2.74 -17.44
N MET A 151 13.11 1.44 -17.23
CA MET A 151 13.75 0.60 -18.25
C MET A 151 12.91 0.52 -19.52
N LYS A 152 11.62 0.23 -19.40
CA LYS A 152 10.68 0.21 -20.53
C LYS A 152 10.64 1.55 -21.28
N LYS A 153 10.56 2.66 -20.53
CA LYS A 153 10.53 4.01 -21.10
C LYS A 153 11.82 4.36 -21.85
N LYS A 154 12.97 4.05 -21.26
CA LYS A 154 14.29 4.33 -21.89
C LYS A 154 14.50 3.52 -23.17
N ILE A 155 14.15 2.25 -23.16
CA ILE A 155 14.22 1.38 -24.35
C ILE A 155 13.25 1.86 -25.42
N GLY A 156 12.00 2.22 -25.06
CA GLY A 156 11.00 2.70 -25.99
C GLY A 156 11.37 4.02 -26.68
N ALA A 157 12.09 4.91 -25.97
CA ALA A 157 12.51 6.21 -26.49
C ALA A 157 13.86 6.21 -27.24
N ALA A 158 14.58 5.09 -27.29
CA ALA A 158 15.89 5.02 -27.89
C ALA A 158 15.83 4.75 -29.39
N ASN A 159 16.72 5.40 -30.16
CA ASN A 159 16.94 5.14 -31.58
C ASN A 159 17.63 3.77 -31.78
N ASP A 160 18.67 3.51 -30.99
CA ASP A 160 19.31 2.20 -30.91
C ASP A 160 18.85 1.47 -29.62
N LYS A 161 17.77 0.71 -29.78
CA LYS A 161 17.14 -0.03 -28.68
C LYS A 161 18.04 -1.13 -28.13
N GLU A 162 18.83 -1.79 -28.98
CA GLU A 162 19.67 -2.90 -28.57
C GLU A 162 20.88 -2.42 -27.74
N ALA A 163 21.51 -1.31 -28.13
CA ALA A 163 22.58 -0.71 -27.34
C ALA A 163 22.07 -0.25 -25.96
N VAL A 164 20.87 0.34 -25.89
CA VAL A 164 20.28 0.77 -24.60
C VAL A 164 19.87 -0.42 -23.75
N LYS A 165 19.29 -1.48 -24.32
CA LYS A 165 18.98 -2.73 -23.60
C LYS A 165 20.23 -3.35 -23.01
N LYS A 166 21.31 -3.47 -23.80
CA LYS A 166 22.58 -4.03 -23.34
C LYS A 166 23.12 -3.24 -22.16
N LYS A 167 23.16 -1.92 -22.27
CA LYS A 167 23.67 -1.04 -21.20
C LYS A 167 22.83 -1.12 -19.92
N ILE A 168 21.52 -1.21 -20.03
CA ILE A 168 20.61 -1.41 -18.90
C ILE A 168 20.89 -2.79 -18.25
N ALA A 169 21.02 -3.83 -19.06
CA ALA A 169 21.31 -5.17 -18.57
C ALA A 169 22.65 -5.24 -17.83
N ASP A 170 23.69 -4.58 -18.36
CA ASP A 170 25.01 -4.54 -17.72
C ASP A 170 24.92 -3.83 -16.34
N TYR A 171 24.20 -2.73 -16.23
CA TYR A 171 23.99 -2.05 -14.95
C TYR A 171 23.18 -2.89 -13.96
N ALA A 172 22.11 -3.53 -14.43
CA ALA A 172 21.26 -4.36 -13.58
C ALA A 172 22.01 -5.61 -13.08
N LYS A 173 22.81 -6.27 -13.94
CA LYS A 173 23.69 -7.39 -13.53
C LYS A 173 24.71 -6.98 -12.50
N SER A 174 25.35 -5.82 -12.71
CA SER A 174 26.32 -5.27 -11.74
C SER A 174 25.68 -4.99 -10.38
N ALA A 175 24.46 -4.44 -10.38
CA ALA A 175 23.71 -4.17 -9.16
C ALA A 175 23.26 -5.46 -8.45
N GLU A 176 22.84 -6.49 -9.20
CA GLU A 176 22.47 -7.80 -8.65
C GLU A 176 23.69 -8.49 -8.00
N LYS A 177 24.86 -8.43 -8.64
CA LYS A 177 26.11 -8.94 -8.07
C LYS A 177 26.58 -8.16 -6.84
N GLU A 178 26.34 -6.82 -6.82
CA GLU A 178 26.64 -5.99 -5.64
C GLU A 178 25.69 -6.35 -4.46
N ALA A 179 24.42 -6.68 -4.74
CA ALA A 179 23.44 -7.06 -3.73
C ALA A 179 23.72 -8.46 -3.13
N ASP A 180 24.18 -9.39 -3.95
CA ASP A 180 24.61 -10.72 -3.51
C ASP A 180 25.95 -11.12 -4.15
N PRO A 181 27.07 -10.82 -3.50
CA PRO A 181 28.41 -11.17 -4.00
C PRO A 181 28.69 -12.69 -4.10
N THR A 182 27.85 -13.51 -3.45
CA THR A 182 28.01 -14.97 -3.44
C THR A 182 27.32 -15.64 -4.63
N LEU A 183 26.48 -14.90 -5.36
CA LEU A 183 25.74 -15.44 -6.49
C LEU A 183 26.65 -15.83 -7.64
N ASP A 184 26.44 -17.02 -8.20
CA ASP A 184 27.17 -17.48 -9.38
C ASP A 184 26.87 -16.61 -10.60
N GLU A 185 27.87 -16.31 -11.42
CA GLU A 185 27.71 -15.41 -12.58
C GLU A 185 26.62 -15.88 -13.57
N GLU A 186 26.45 -17.19 -13.70
CA GLU A 186 25.43 -17.80 -14.57
C GLU A 186 23.99 -17.53 -14.08
N LEU A 187 23.81 -17.27 -12.77
CA LEU A 187 22.51 -16.98 -12.15
C LEU A 187 22.16 -15.48 -12.19
N ILE A 188 23.12 -14.62 -12.53
CA ILE A 188 22.90 -13.17 -12.60
C ILE A 188 22.20 -12.82 -13.90
N ILE A 189 20.90 -12.57 -13.82
CA ILE A 189 20.08 -12.24 -15.00
C ILE A 189 19.87 -10.73 -15.20
N GLY A 190 20.18 -9.92 -14.20
CA GLY A 190 19.99 -8.48 -14.22
C GLY A 190 18.53 -8.06 -14.02
N ASP A 191 17.79 -8.75 -13.16
CA ASP A 191 16.42 -8.41 -12.81
C ASP A 191 16.40 -7.57 -11.52
N PRO A 192 15.91 -6.31 -11.56
CA PRO A 192 15.80 -5.49 -10.36
C PRO A 192 14.97 -6.12 -9.23
N ARG A 193 14.08 -7.07 -9.53
CA ARG A 193 13.26 -7.78 -8.53
C ARG A 193 14.07 -8.70 -7.62
N ASN A 194 15.28 -9.08 -8.04
CA ASN A 194 16.20 -9.91 -7.24
C ASN A 194 17.01 -9.07 -6.23
N ILE A 195 16.90 -7.73 -6.28
CA ILE A 195 17.65 -6.81 -5.41
C ILE A 195 16.70 -6.32 -4.32
N SER A 196 16.96 -6.67 -3.06
CA SER A 196 16.17 -6.24 -1.89
C SER A 196 16.73 -5.00 -1.18
N ASP A 197 17.96 -4.60 -1.49
CA ASP A 197 18.61 -3.42 -0.89
C ASP A 197 18.15 -2.12 -1.57
N PRO A 198 17.47 -1.20 -0.83
CA PRO A 198 16.99 0.06 -1.40
C PRO A 198 18.09 1.01 -1.86
N ASP A 199 19.29 0.95 -1.27
CA ASP A 199 20.38 1.85 -1.63
C ASP A 199 21.01 1.41 -2.96
N ILE A 200 21.17 0.12 -3.16
CA ILE A 200 21.63 -0.47 -4.45
C ILE A 200 20.59 -0.17 -5.54
N LEU A 201 19.29 -0.35 -5.27
CA LEU A 201 18.22 0.01 -6.21
C LEU A 201 18.22 1.51 -6.54
N THR A 202 18.45 2.37 -5.57
CA THR A 202 18.54 3.82 -5.78
C THR A 202 19.73 4.16 -6.69
N LYS A 203 20.87 3.50 -6.52
CA LYS A 203 22.06 3.65 -7.37
C LYS A 203 21.76 3.19 -8.80
N LEU A 204 21.17 2.01 -8.96
CA LEU A 204 20.76 1.47 -10.27
C LEU A 204 19.79 2.43 -11.00
N LYS A 205 18.77 2.94 -10.30
CA LYS A 205 17.84 3.92 -10.86
C LYS A 205 18.54 5.17 -11.39
N LYS A 206 19.51 5.72 -10.64
CA LYS A 206 20.33 6.88 -11.09
C LYS A 206 21.14 6.56 -12.33
N GLN A 207 21.75 5.39 -12.41
CA GLN A 207 22.52 4.94 -13.57
C GLN A 207 21.64 4.84 -14.83
N ILE A 208 20.44 4.24 -14.72
CA ILE A 208 19.51 4.12 -15.83
C ILE A 208 18.96 5.50 -16.25
N LEU A 209 18.70 6.39 -15.31
CA LEU A 209 18.28 7.77 -15.60
C LEU A 209 19.34 8.52 -16.43
N ALA A 210 20.61 8.30 -16.13
CA ALA A 210 21.75 8.94 -16.82
C ALA A 210 21.97 8.44 -18.26
N ILE A 211 21.34 7.33 -18.68
CA ILE A 211 21.40 6.87 -20.07
C ILE A 211 20.75 7.91 -20.96
N ARG A 212 21.54 8.59 -21.80
CA ARG A 212 21.02 9.52 -22.81
C ARG A 212 20.43 8.71 -23.96
N ALA A 213 19.25 9.09 -24.45
CA ALA A 213 18.82 8.65 -25.76
C ALA A 213 19.84 9.21 -26.77
N SER A 214 20.57 8.34 -27.46
CA SER A 214 21.50 8.76 -28.53
C SER A 214 20.66 9.54 -29.55
N LYS A 215 21.10 10.79 -29.84
CA LYS A 215 20.53 11.57 -30.92
C LYS A 215 20.84 10.91 -32.26
#